data_590d8d31cf4775e159543059bfed3cc8
#
_entry.id   590d8d31cf4775e159543059bfed3cc8
#
_cell.length_a   1.000
_cell.length_b   1.000
_cell.length_c   1.000
_cell.angle_alpha   90.00
_cell.angle_beta   90.00
_cell.angle_gamma   90.00
#
_symmetry.space_group_name_H-M   'P 1'
#
loop_
_entity.id
_entity.type
_entity.pdbx_description
1 polymer ?
#
loop_
_entity_poly.entity_id
_entity_poly.type
_entity_poly.pdbx_seq_one_letter_code
_entity_poly.pdbx_strand_id
1 'polypeptide(L)'
;MSNPSPINISDAESHVMEVLWRAPGPVVAEQVVVALSESQHWQTATVKTLLNRLLKKGAIAAQKDGRRFLYHAVLPREAWLARESESLVQRLFGGRIALLVAQFGKQGKLSSADILELRELLDSLDNDRKAQSQAAMPHC
;
A
#
# COMPACT_ATOMS: atom_id res chain seq x y z
N MET A 1 -12.48 12.28 -20.47
CA MET A 1 -11.24 11.55 -20.20
C MET A 1 -11.50 10.41 -19.22
N SER A 2 -11.22 9.22 -19.66
CA SER A 2 -11.36 8.08 -18.76
C SER A 2 -10.15 8.03 -17.81
N ASN A 3 -10.42 7.81 -16.55
CA ASN A 3 -9.37 7.51 -15.60
C ASN A 3 -8.73 6.18 -16.00
N PRO A 4 -7.41 6.09 -15.93
CA PRO A 4 -6.80 4.79 -16.17
C PRO A 4 -7.34 3.77 -15.18
N SER A 5 -7.54 2.55 -15.66
CA SER A 5 -7.97 1.48 -14.78
C SER A 5 -6.99 1.37 -13.62
N PRO A 6 -7.50 1.22 -12.39
CA PRO A 6 -6.59 1.09 -11.24
C PRO A 6 -5.72 -0.15 -11.40
N ILE A 7 -4.43 0.00 -11.10
CA ILE A 7 -3.47 -1.10 -11.17
C ILE A 7 -3.77 -2.07 -10.03
N ASN A 8 -4.03 -3.31 -10.38
CA ASN A 8 -4.37 -4.34 -9.41
C ASN A 8 -3.13 -5.19 -9.11
N ILE A 9 -2.68 -5.15 -7.87
CA ILE A 9 -1.47 -5.81 -7.41
C ILE A 9 -1.86 -7.04 -6.59
N SER A 10 -1.35 -8.21 -6.97
CA SER A 10 -1.55 -9.43 -6.20
C SER A 10 -0.72 -9.40 -4.91
N ASP A 11 -1.05 -10.30 -3.99
CA ASP A 11 -0.28 -10.43 -2.75
C ASP A 11 1.20 -10.70 -3.03
N ALA A 12 1.49 -11.63 -3.94
CA ALA A 12 2.87 -11.94 -4.32
C ALA A 12 3.56 -10.72 -4.92
N GLU A 13 2.88 -10.01 -5.81
CA GLU A 13 3.43 -8.80 -6.43
C GLU A 13 3.70 -7.70 -5.41
N SER A 14 2.90 -7.62 -4.35
CA SER A 14 3.08 -6.59 -3.33
C SER A 14 4.42 -6.75 -2.59
N HIS A 15 4.92 -7.97 -2.47
CA HIS A 15 6.22 -8.19 -1.86
C HIS A 15 7.36 -7.59 -2.70
N VAL A 16 7.26 -7.70 -4.02
CA VAL A 16 8.21 -7.03 -4.92
C VAL A 16 8.10 -5.52 -4.78
N MET A 17 6.87 -5.00 -4.79
CA MET A 17 6.65 -3.57 -4.65
C MET A 17 7.25 -3.02 -3.35
N GLU A 18 7.10 -3.76 -2.23
CA GLU A 18 7.65 -3.33 -0.95
C GLU A 18 9.18 -3.16 -1.00
N VAL A 19 9.87 -4.04 -1.72
CA VAL A 19 11.32 -3.90 -1.90
C VAL A 19 11.64 -2.59 -2.61
N LEU A 20 10.89 -2.28 -3.68
CA LEU A 20 11.11 -1.07 -4.46
C LEU A 20 10.73 0.20 -3.68
N TRP A 21 9.62 0.13 -2.93
CA TRP A 21 9.18 1.29 -2.13
C TRP A 21 10.14 1.63 -1.01
N ARG A 22 10.81 0.63 -0.42
CA ARG A 22 11.75 0.82 0.67
C ARG A 22 13.14 1.24 0.20
N ALA A 23 13.44 1.00 -1.06
CA ALA A 23 14.76 1.32 -1.59
C ALA A 23 14.91 2.85 -1.73
N PRO A 24 16.11 3.39 -1.44
CA PRO A 24 16.32 4.84 -1.56
C PRO A 24 16.38 5.33 -3.00
N GLY A 25 16.46 4.41 -3.98
CA GLY A 25 16.48 4.73 -5.38
C GLY A 25 16.26 3.49 -6.22
N PRO A 26 16.42 3.57 -7.54
CA PRO A 26 16.24 2.42 -8.41
C PRO A 26 17.17 1.27 -8.05
N VAL A 27 16.70 0.03 -8.24
CA VAL A 27 17.44 -1.18 -7.85
C VAL A 27 17.56 -2.14 -9.04
N VAL A 28 18.62 -2.93 -9.02
CA VAL A 28 18.77 -4.01 -10.01
C VAL A 28 17.97 -5.24 -9.59
N ALA A 29 17.63 -6.08 -10.56
CA ALA A 29 16.84 -7.29 -10.30
C ALA A 29 17.45 -8.17 -9.21
N GLU A 30 18.79 -8.27 -9.19
CA GLU A 30 19.48 -9.10 -8.21
C GLU A 30 19.22 -8.68 -6.77
N GLN A 31 19.11 -7.37 -6.52
CA GLN A 31 18.79 -6.85 -5.19
C GLN A 31 17.39 -7.29 -4.74
N VAL A 32 16.44 -7.29 -5.68
CA VAL A 32 15.09 -7.76 -5.39
C VAL A 32 15.10 -9.26 -5.11
N VAL A 33 15.84 -10.01 -5.93
CA VAL A 33 15.98 -11.46 -5.75
C VAL A 33 16.55 -11.80 -4.37
N VAL A 34 17.62 -11.14 -3.98
CA VAL A 34 18.25 -11.37 -2.68
C VAL A 34 17.29 -11.07 -1.54
N ALA A 35 16.61 -9.92 -1.60
CA ALA A 35 15.69 -9.52 -0.56
C ALA A 35 14.53 -10.52 -0.39
N LEU A 36 13.97 -11.00 -1.49
CA LEU A 36 12.84 -11.92 -1.45
C LEU A 36 13.25 -13.37 -1.21
N SER A 37 14.48 -13.73 -1.57
CA SER A 37 15.03 -15.04 -1.19
C SER A 37 15.16 -15.14 0.33
N GLU A 38 15.59 -14.07 0.98
CA GLU A 38 15.73 -14.03 2.44
C GLU A 38 14.37 -13.98 3.15
N SER A 39 13.44 -13.13 2.66
CA SER A 39 12.18 -12.91 3.36
C SER A 39 11.10 -13.93 3.02
N GLN A 40 11.02 -14.38 1.78
CA GLN A 40 9.96 -15.26 1.28
C GLN A 40 10.46 -16.62 0.82
N HIS A 41 11.75 -16.82 0.75
CA HIS A 41 12.38 -18.04 0.24
C HIS A 41 12.02 -18.32 -1.23
N TRP A 42 11.78 -17.28 -2.01
CA TRP A 42 11.43 -17.41 -3.41
C TRP A 42 12.67 -17.59 -4.27
N GLN A 43 12.50 -18.35 -5.35
CA GLN A 43 13.55 -18.57 -6.33
C GLN A 43 13.65 -17.37 -7.28
N THR A 44 14.81 -17.24 -7.91
CA THR A 44 15.09 -16.16 -8.88
C THR A 44 14.02 -16.09 -9.97
N ALA A 45 13.62 -17.24 -10.52
CA ALA A 45 12.62 -17.29 -11.58
C ALA A 45 11.29 -16.70 -11.14
N THR A 46 10.87 -16.97 -9.92
CA THR A 46 9.62 -16.43 -9.37
C THR A 46 9.68 -14.90 -9.31
N VAL A 47 10.78 -14.36 -8.78
CA VAL A 47 10.94 -12.91 -8.67
C VAL A 47 10.94 -12.26 -10.05
N LYS A 48 11.65 -12.83 -11.00
CA LYS A 48 11.72 -12.27 -12.37
C LYS A 48 10.35 -12.28 -13.06
N THR A 49 9.57 -13.33 -12.83
CA THR A 49 8.20 -13.40 -13.36
C THR A 49 7.34 -12.29 -12.80
N LEU A 50 7.44 -12.03 -11.49
CA LEU A 50 6.67 -10.99 -10.85
C LEU A 50 7.10 -9.60 -11.32
N LEU A 51 8.40 -9.38 -11.49
CA LEU A 51 8.90 -8.12 -12.04
C LEU A 51 8.34 -7.87 -13.45
N ASN A 52 8.32 -8.89 -14.29
CA ASN A 52 7.78 -8.77 -15.64
C ASN A 52 6.28 -8.46 -15.63
N ARG A 53 5.54 -9.08 -14.73
CA ARG A 53 4.10 -8.81 -14.59
C ARG A 53 3.85 -7.36 -14.16
N LEU A 54 4.64 -6.88 -13.21
CA LEU A 54 4.52 -5.51 -12.72
C LEU A 54 4.89 -4.49 -13.80
N LEU A 55 5.88 -4.79 -14.63
CA LEU A 55 6.21 -3.95 -15.77
C LEU A 55 5.05 -3.85 -16.75
N LYS A 56 4.42 -4.98 -17.07
CA LYS A 56 3.27 -5.01 -17.97
C LYS A 56 2.08 -4.24 -17.42
N LYS A 57 1.90 -4.28 -16.12
CA LYS A 57 0.81 -3.54 -15.45
C LYS A 57 1.09 -2.05 -15.36
N GLY A 58 2.32 -1.63 -15.57
CA GLY A 58 2.70 -0.24 -15.41
C GLY A 58 2.92 0.17 -13.95
N ALA A 59 2.99 -0.78 -13.04
CA ALA A 59 3.22 -0.51 -11.61
C ALA A 59 4.67 -0.14 -11.33
N ILE A 60 5.58 -0.63 -12.14
CA ILE A 60 7.01 -0.33 -12.06
C ILE A 60 7.53 0.02 -13.44
N ALA A 61 8.68 0.65 -13.48
CA ALA A 61 9.37 0.95 -14.74
C ALA A 61 10.82 0.50 -14.62
N ALA A 62 11.44 0.27 -15.76
CA ALA A 62 12.83 -0.14 -15.83
C ALA A 62 13.60 0.83 -16.70
N GLN A 63 14.79 1.22 -16.24
CA GLN A 63 15.72 2.03 -17.01
C GLN A 63 16.96 1.22 -17.29
N LYS A 64 17.42 1.29 -18.54
CA LYS A 64 18.65 0.61 -18.91
C LYS A 64 19.85 1.39 -18.39
N ASP A 65 20.76 0.70 -17.72
CA ASP A 65 22.01 1.25 -17.20
C ASP A 65 23.13 0.30 -17.60
N GLY A 66 23.76 0.59 -18.72
CA GLY A 66 24.75 -0.31 -19.31
C GLY A 66 24.10 -1.60 -19.76
N ARG A 67 24.53 -2.73 -19.20
CA ARG A 67 24.00 -4.07 -19.54
C ARG A 67 22.88 -4.53 -18.61
N ARG A 68 22.54 -3.72 -17.63
CA ARG A 68 21.53 -4.08 -16.63
C ARG A 68 20.38 -3.09 -16.66
N PHE A 69 19.30 -3.47 -15.96
CA PHE A 69 18.14 -2.61 -15.78
C PHE A 69 18.00 -2.20 -14.34
N LEU A 70 17.61 -0.95 -14.14
CA LEU A 70 17.28 -0.43 -12.83
C LEU A 70 15.76 -0.28 -12.73
N TYR A 71 15.18 -0.86 -11.72
CA TYR A 71 13.73 -0.86 -11.51
C TYR A 71 13.33 0.15 -10.46
N HIS A 72 12.22 0.83 -10.68
CA HIS A 72 11.65 1.74 -9.68
C HIS A 72 10.13 1.66 -9.71
N ALA A 73 9.50 1.97 -8.59
CA ALA A 73 8.06 1.96 -8.47
C ALA A 73 7.46 3.17 -9.18
N VAL A 74 6.42 2.94 -9.98
CA VAL A 74 5.59 3.98 -10.59
C VAL A 74 4.33 4.17 -9.76
N LEU A 75 3.73 3.06 -9.33
CA LEU A 75 2.57 3.10 -8.44
C LEU A 75 3.01 3.52 -7.04
N PRO A 76 2.51 4.65 -6.50
CA PRO A 76 2.86 5.06 -5.13
C PRO A 76 2.28 4.11 -4.10
N ARG A 77 3.04 3.86 -3.03
CA ARG A 77 2.59 2.99 -1.95
C ARG A 77 1.29 3.49 -1.32
N GLU A 78 1.17 4.81 -1.13
CA GLU A 78 -0.03 5.40 -0.55
C GLU A 78 -1.29 5.11 -1.35
N ALA A 79 -1.19 5.17 -2.68
CA ALA A 79 -2.33 4.87 -3.56
C ALA A 79 -2.73 3.39 -3.45
N TRP A 80 -1.74 2.50 -3.44
CA TRP A 80 -2.00 1.07 -3.27
C TRP A 80 -2.60 0.77 -1.91
N LEU A 81 -2.02 1.35 -0.86
CA LEU A 81 -2.46 1.11 0.52
C LEU A 81 -3.90 1.59 0.73
N ALA A 82 -4.25 2.75 0.19
CA ALA A 82 -5.61 3.28 0.30
C ALA A 82 -6.62 2.32 -0.33
N ARG A 83 -6.31 1.81 -1.52
CA ARG A 83 -7.20 0.89 -2.22
C ARG A 83 -7.32 -0.46 -1.53
N GLU A 84 -6.19 -1.01 -1.04
CA GLU A 84 -6.20 -2.28 -0.33
C GLU A 84 -6.99 -2.18 0.96
N SER A 85 -6.81 -1.09 1.71
CA SER A 85 -7.55 -0.87 2.95
C SER A 85 -9.04 -0.75 2.70
N GLU A 86 -9.43 0.03 1.71
CA GLU A 86 -10.83 0.22 1.34
C GLU A 86 -11.46 -1.10 0.89
N SER A 87 -10.76 -1.85 0.06
CA SER A 87 -11.24 -3.14 -0.44
C SER A 87 -11.44 -4.13 0.71
N LEU A 88 -10.50 -4.21 1.62
CA LEU A 88 -10.58 -5.10 2.76
C LEU A 88 -11.79 -4.78 3.64
N VAL A 89 -11.95 -3.51 3.99
CA VAL A 89 -13.06 -3.07 4.85
C VAL A 89 -14.39 -3.32 4.15
N GLN A 90 -14.46 -3.05 2.84
CA GLN A 90 -15.68 -3.27 2.07
C GLN A 90 -16.05 -4.76 2.00
N ARG A 91 -15.08 -5.63 1.69
CA ARG A 91 -15.35 -7.06 1.52
C ARG A 91 -15.72 -7.75 2.83
N LEU A 92 -15.01 -7.43 3.91
CA LEU A 92 -15.14 -8.16 5.17
C LEU A 92 -16.10 -7.50 6.15
N PHE A 93 -16.28 -6.19 6.07
CA PHE A 93 -17.05 -5.44 7.06
C PHE A 93 -18.08 -4.50 6.45
N GLY A 94 -18.40 -4.68 5.18
CA GLY A 94 -19.44 -3.88 4.53
C GLY A 94 -19.15 -2.38 4.53
N GLY A 95 -17.88 -2.00 4.55
CA GLY A 95 -17.48 -0.60 4.58
C GLY A 95 -17.41 0.02 5.97
N ARG A 96 -17.66 -0.77 7.02
CA ARG A 96 -17.73 -0.27 8.40
C ARG A 96 -16.41 -0.52 9.12
N ILE A 97 -15.56 0.50 9.15
CA ILE A 97 -14.23 0.39 9.75
C ILE A 97 -14.28 0.13 11.26
N ALA A 98 -15.33 0.57 11.94
CA ALA A 98 -15.49 0.30 13.36
C ALA A 98 -15.54 -1.20 13.66
N LEU A 99 -16.09 -2.00 12.73
CA LEU A 99 -16.14 -3.45 12.88
C LEU A 99 -14.76 -4.08 12.79
N LEU A 100 -13.87 -3.53 11.98
CA LEU A 100 -12.48 -3.98 11.89
C LEU A 100 -11.78 -3.75 13.23
N VAL A 101 -11.92 -2.56 13.79
CA VAL A 101 -11.32 -2.23 15.09
C VAL A 101 -11.88 -3.15 16.18
N ALA A 102 -13.20 -3.37 16.18
CA ALA A 102 -13.84 -4.25 17.13
C ALA A 102 -13.31 -5.68 17.05
N GLN A 103 -13.05 -6.16 15.83
CA GLN A 103 -12.51 -7.50 15.61
C GLN A 103 -11.14 -7.65 16.26
N PHE A 104 -10.26 -6.69 16.07
CA PHE A 104 -8.94 -6.69 16.69
C PHE A 104 -9.05 -6.58 18.23
N GLY A 105 -9.99 -5.80 18.71
CA GLY A 105 -10.24 -5.68 20.14
C GLY A 105 -10.63 -6.99 20.78
N LYS A 106 -11.51 -7.75 20.13
CA LYS A 106 -11.96 -9.05 20.61
C LYS A 106 -10.82 -10.06 20.72
N GLN A 107 -9.83 -9.96 19.83
CA GLN A 107 -8.71 -10.88 19.81
C GLN A 107 -7.56 -10.44 20.70
N GLY A 108 -7.72 -9.35 21.44
CA GLY A 108 -6.68 -8.82 22.32
C GLY A 108 -5.47 -8.30 21.57
N LYS A 109 -5.66 -7.89 20.32
CA LYS A 109 -4.56 -7.40 19.47
C LYS A 109 -4.39 -5.88 19.48
N LEU A 110 -5.23 -5.18 20.24
CA LEU A 110 -5.07 -3.75 20.45
C LEU A 110 -4.37 -3.52 21.78
N SER A 111 -3.17 -3.00 21.73
CA SER A 111 -2.43 -2.63 22.94
C SER A 111 -3.01 -1.35 23.53
N SER A 112 -2.62 -1.03 24.77
CA SER A 112 -3.00 0.24 25.39
C SER A 112 -2.48 1.42 24.58
N ALA A 113 -1.28 1.28 24.01
CA ALA A 113 -0.70 2.30 23.16
C ALA A 113 -1.52 2.49 21.87
N ASP A 114 -1.96 1.39 21.26
CA ASP A 114 -2.81 1.45 20.06
C ASP A 114 -4.12 2.18 20.37
N ILE A 115 -4.75 1.87 21.49
CA ILE A 115 -6.02 2.49 21.87
C ILE A 115 -5.85 3.98 22.07
N LEU A 116 -4.79 4.40 22.75
CA LEU A 116 -4.51 5.82 22.97
C LEU A 116 -4.27 6.53 21.64
N GLU A 117 -3.45 5.95 20.79
CA GLU A 117 -3.13 6.52 19.49
C GLU A 117 -4.39 6.64 18.62
N LEU A 118 -5.24 5.61 18.64
CA LEU A 118 -6.51 5.63 17.90
C LEU A 118 -7.43 6.74 18.40
N ARG A 119 -7.52 6.92 19.71
CA ARG A 119 -8.35 7.99 20.29
C ARG A 119 -7.88 9.37 19.85
N GLU A 120 -6.57 9.60 19.91
CA GLU A 120 -5.98 10.87 19.49
C GLU A 120 -6.22 11.13 18.01
N LEU A 121 -6.02 10.09 17.18
CA LEU A 121 -6.24 10.19 15.74
C LEU A 121 -7.70 10.50 15.42
N LEU A 122 -8.63 9.82 16.06
CA LEU A 122 -10.06 10.02 15.83
C LEU A 122 -10.49 11.42 16.25
N ASP A 123 -9.98 11.92 17.38
CA ASP A 123 -10.27 13.27 17.83
C ASP A 123 -9.75 14.31 16.85
N SER A 124 -8.54 14.10 16.33
CA SER A 124 -7.95 15.00 15.34
C SER A 124 -8.79 15.03 14.06
N LEU A 125 -9.20 13.87 13.57
CA LEU A 125 -10.01 13.79 12.36
C LEU A 125 -11.40 14.39 12.55
N ASP A 126 -11.99 14.22 13.72
CA ASP A 126 -13.30 14.80 14.03
C ASP A 126 -13.22 16.32 14.09
N ASN A 127 -12.16 16.87 14.68
CA ASN A 127 -11.94 18.30 14.71
C ASN A 127 -11.75 18.87 13.29
N ASP A 128 -11.01 18.19 12.45
CA ASP A 128 -10.80 18.61 11.06
C ASP A 128 -12.13 18.63 10.30
N ARG A 129 -12.98 17.63 10.50
CA ARG A 129 -14.29 17.57 9.87
C ARG A 129 -15.18 18.72 10.30
N LYS A 130 -15.16 19.05 11.59
CA LYS A 130 -15.93 20.17 12.12
C LYS A 130 -15.46 21.49 11.52
N ALA A 131 -14.14 21.67 11.41
CA ALA A 131 -13.58 22.87 10.80
C ALA A 131 -13.98 22.99 9.33
N GLN A 132 -13.91 21.91 8.59
CA GLN A 132 -14.31 21.90 7.17
C GLN A 132 -15.80 22.18 7.01
N SER A 133 -16.62 21.59 7.87
CA SER A 133 -18.07 21.81 7.83
C SER A 133 -18.42 23.27 8.09
N GLN A 134 -17.77 23.90 9.06
CA GLN A 134 -17.99 25.31 9.36
C GLN A 134 -17.53 26.22 8.23
N ALA A 135 -16.37 25.89 7.63
CA ALA A 135 -15.84 26.67 6.50
C ALA A 135 -16.70 26.56 5.26
N ALA A 136 -17.39 25.42 5.07
CA ALA A 136 -18.24 25.18 3.92
C ALA A 136 -19.65 25.76 4.06
N MET A 137 -20.04 26.19 5.24
CA MET A 137 -21.38 26.75 5.44
C MET A 137 -21.49 28.12 4.76
N PRO A 138 -22.51 28.32 3.95
CA PRO A 138 -22.72 29.62 3.33
C PRO A 138 -23.11 30.65 4.38
N HIS A 139 -22.53 31.82 4.27
CA HIS A 139 -22.93 32.94 5.09
C HIS A 139 -24.23 33.51 4.53
N CYS A 140 -25.22 33.58 5.35
CA CYS A 140 -26.48 34.25 5.00
C CYS A 140 -26.35 35.73 5.15
#